data_732f26ac25c19c9a9c6c39214ca9392e
#
_entry.id   732f26ac25c19c9a9c6c39214ca9392e
#
_cell.length_a   1.000
_cell.length_b   1.000
_cell.length_c   1.000
_cell.angle_alpha   90.00
_cell.angle_beta   90.00
_cell.angle_gamma   90.00
#
_symmetry.space_group_name_H-M   'P 1'
#
loop_
_entity.id
_entity.type
_entity.pdbx_description
1 polymer ?
#
loop_
_entity_poly.entity_id
_entity_poly.type
_entity_poly.pdbx_seq_one_letter_code
_entity_poly.pdbx_strand_id
1 'polypeptide(L)'
;INYHPYFRFAELEEQIIEKVSQFSLSLLRKRGDLVALDEMAKDIKAHIPEAQNLEPSAFYALFQVHKSFKVLNNDIGLIEWRHIHPRTLRDKIYYVLRQSKAPMHFVDISNSISSADFDRKNINLQAIHNELIRHSDFVLIGRGIYALSEWGYKPGTVCTVIESILKDKEHMPEEEIISGVLERRQVKPITVILNLKNKPQFVRVGRKLYALKKEATGRVKA
;
A
#
# COMPACT_ATOMS: atom_id res chain seq x y z
N ILE A 1 17.43 27.35 -1.65
CA ILE A 1 18.36 26.50 -2.44
C ILE A 1 18.05 25.05 -2.12
N ASN A 2 17.48 24.33 -3.10
CA ASN A 2 17.01 22.95 -2.92
C ASN A 2 18.05 21.89 -3.35
N TYR A 3 19.31 22.30 -3.55
CA TYR A 3 20.40 21.44 -4.01
C TYR A 3 21.39 21.11 -2.89
N HIS A 4 22.13 20.03 -3.09
CA HIS A 4 23.27 19.72 -2.22
C HIS A 4 24.30 20.87 -2.36
N PRO A 5 24.84 21.43 -1.28
CA PRO A 5 25.65 22.67 -1.32
C PRO A 5 26.98 22.53 -2.11
N TYR A 6 27.35 21.28 -2.46
CA TYR A 6 28.61 20.98 -3.15
C TYR A 6 28.49 20.83 -4.67
N PHE A 7 27.29 20.95 -5.26
CA PHE A 7 27.06 20.78 -6.69
C PHE A 7 26.51 22.06 -7.33
N ARG A 8 27.11 22.45 -8.43
CA ARG A 8 26.68 23.56 -9.27
C ARG A 8 26.62 23.11 -10.72
N PHE A 9 25.51 23.41 -11.38
CA PHE A 9 25.40 23.22 -12.83
C PHE A 9 26.11 24.38 -13.52
N ALA A 10 27.22 24.10 -14.22
CA ALA A 10 28.05 25.12 -14.85
C ALA A 10 27.41 25.74 -16.10
N GLU A 11 26.49 25.01 -16.76
CA GLU A 11 25.98 25.34 -18.10
C GLU A 11 24.44 25.54 -18.14
N LEU A 12 23.72 25.40 -17.01
CA LEU A 12 22.27 25.57 -16.97
C LEU A 12 21.88 26.83 -16.20
N GLU A 13 20.99 27.63 -16.78
CA GLU A 13 20.40 28.76 -16.09
C GLU A 13 19.55 28.29 -14.91
N GLU A 14 19.70 28.94 -13.77
CA GLU A 14 19.00 28.62 -12.52
C GLU A 14 17.47 28.59 -12.71
N GLN A 15 16.95 29.47 -13.57
CA GLN A 15 15.52 29.51 -13.90
C GLN A 15 15.02 28.26 -14.61
N ILE A 16 15.82 27.68 -15.50
CA ILE A 16 15.45 26.41 -16.19
C ILE A 16 15.46 25.26 -15.20
N ILE A 17 16.46 25.20 -14.34
CA ILE A 17 16.55 24.18 -13.29
C ILE A 17 15.34 24.24 -12.37
N GLU A 18 14.92 25.44 -11.95
CA GLU A 18 13.75 25.63 -11.09
C GLU A 18 12.45 25.19 -11.79
N LYS A 19 12.22 25.60 -13.04
CA LYS A 19 11.06 25.20 -13.85
C LYS A 19 10.98 23.68 -14.01
N VAL A 20 12.09 23.04 -14.38
CA VAL A 20 12.18 21.58 -14.53
C VAL A 20 11.89 20.87 -13.21
N SER A 21 12.46 21.36 -12.10
CA SER A 21 12.25 20.78 -10.78
C SER A 21 10.79 20.89 -10.33
N GLN A 22 10.17 22.06 -10.46
CA GLN A 22 8.78 22.29 -10.07
C GLN A 22 7.81 21.44 -10.92
N PHE A 23 8.02 21.40 -12.23
CA PHE A 23 7.23 20.56 -13.12
C PHE A 23 7.32 19.09 -12.72
N SER A 24 8.55 18.58 -12.52
CA SER A 24 8.78 17.17 -12.14
C SER A 24 8.16 16.82 -10.78
N LEU A 25 8.26 17.73 -9.78
CA LEU A 25 7.60 17.56 -8.49
C LEU A 25 6.07 17.45 -8.64
N SER A 26 5.47 18.33 -9.44
CA SER A 26 4.03 18.34 -9.68
C SER A 26 3.56 17.05 -10.37
N LEU A 27 4.32 16.60 -11.38
CA LEU A 27 4.01 15.40 -12.15
C LEU A 27 4.12 14.14 -11.27
N LEU A 28 5.20 14.00 -10.51
CA LEU A 28 5.38 12.88 -9.58
C LEU A 28 4.29 12.83 -8.52
N ARG A 29 3.94 13.97 -7.91
CA ARG A 29 2.83 14.03 -6.93
C ARG A 29 1.49 13.63 -7.53
N LYS A 30 1.24 13.99 -8.77
CA LYS A 30 0.02 13.60 -9.50
C LYS A 30 -0.02 12.09 -9.79
N ARG A 31 1.12 11.50 -10.17
CA ARG A 31 1.22 10.06 -10.48
C ARG A 31 1.26 9.18 -9.22
N GLY A 32 1.87 9.67 -8.14
CA GLY A 32 1.96 8.98 -6.85
C GLY A 32 2.91 7.78 -6.83
N ASP A 33 3.71 7.56 -7.88
CA ASP A 33 4.66 6.44 -8.00
C ASP A 33 5.88 6.81 -8.85
N LEU A 34 6.84 5.89 -8.90
CA LEU A 34 8.04 5.99 -9.73
C LEU A 34 7.69 6.24 -11.20
N VAL A 35 8.51 7.06 -11.85
CA VAL A 35 8.43 7.35 -13.28
C VAL A 35 9.79 7.04 -13.91
N ALA A 36 9.80 6.38 -15.05
CA ALA A 36 11.03 6.14 -15.80
C ALA A 36 11.67 7.47 -16.21
N LEU A 37 12.99 7.55 -16.10
CA LEU A 37 13.73 8.78 -16.37
C LEU A 37 13.50 9.28 -17.81
N ASP A 38 13.46 8.35 -18.77
CA ASP A 38 13.22 8.68 -20.18
C ASP A 38 11.82 9.23 -20.43
N GLU A 39 10.82 8.71 -19.72
CA GLU A 39 9.44 9.22 -19.77
C GLU A 39 9.38 10.61 -19.14
N MET A 40 9.99 10.80 -17.98
CA MET A 40 10.09 12.12 -17.33
C MET A 40 10.78 13.14 -18.24
N ALA A 41 11.88 12.77 -18.87
CA ALA A 41 12.61 13.65 -19.80
C ALA A 41 11.75 14.05 -21.02
N LYS A 42 10.95 13.12 -21.57
CA LYS A 42 10.00 13.42 -22.65
C LYS A 42 8.92 14.40 -22.20
N ASP A 43 8.33 14.16 -21.02
CA ASP A 43 7.30 15.04 -20.47
C ASP A 43 7.84 16.46 -20.22
N ILE A 44 9.06 16.58 -19.68
CA ILE A 44 9.73 17.87 -19.47
C ILE A 44 9.95 18.59 -20.80
N LYS A 45 10.54 17.93 -21.80
CA LYS A 45 10.80 18.51 -23.13
C LYS A 45 9.52 18.94 -23.83
N ALA A 46 8.41 18.26 -23.61
CA ALA A 46 7.12 18.61 -24.20
C ALA A 46 6.49 19.87 -23.56
N HIS A 47 6.77 20.14 -22.28
CA HIS A 47 6.12 21.23 -21.54
C HIS A 47 7.02 22.42 -21.27
N ILE A 48 8.34 22.25 -21.36
CA ILE A 48 9.34 23.30 -21.08
C ILE A 48 10.20 23.50 -22.34
N PRO A 49 9.89 24.50 -23.21
CA PRO A 49 10.63 24.74 -24.45
C PRO A 49 12.12 24.93 -24.23
N GLU A 50 12.51 25.61 -23.15
CA GLU A 50 13.91 25.90 -22.83
C GLU A 50 14.70 24.62 -22.48
N ALA A 51 14.02 23.53 -22.13
CA ALA A 51 14.63 22.24 -21.81
C ALA A 51 14.73 21.27 -23.01
N GLN A 52 14.24 21.66 -24.20
CA GLN A 52 14.19 20.78 -25.38
C GLN A 52 15.58 20.28 -25.83
N ASN A 53 16.58 21.14 -25.74
CA ASN A 53 17.95 20.83 -26.16
C ASN A 53 18.81 20.20 -25.07
N LEU A 54 18.26 19.95 -23.88
CA LEU A 54 19.00 19.31 -22.80
C LEU A 54 19.20 17.82 -23.05
N GLU A 55 20.42 17.37 -22.82
CA GLU A 55 20.75 15.95 -22.86
C GLU A 55 20.09 15.17 -21.71
N PRO A 56 19.76 13.88 -21.91
CA PRO A 56 19.21 13.04 -20.84
C PRO A 56 20.10 13.00 -19.58
N SER A 57 21.41 13.07 -19.76
CA SER A 57 22.39 13.14 -18.68
C SER A 57 22.22 14.36 -17.77
N ALA A 58 21.78 15.49 -18.31
CA ALA A 58 21.53 16.70 -17.54
C ALA A 58 20.33 16.53 -16.60
N PHE A 59 19.27 15.87 -17.05
CA PHE A 59 18.12 15.53 -16.19
C PHE A 59 18.51 14.54 -15.10
N TYR A 60 19.28 13.51 -15.43
CA TYR A 60 19.79 12.56 -14.46
C TYR A 60 20.61 13.24 -13.36
N ALA A 61 21.56 14.11 -13.75
CA ALA A 61 22.37 14.86 -12.81
C ALA A 61 21.53 15.80 -11.93
N LEU A 62 20.54 16.49 -12.52
CA LEU A 62 19.61 17.34 -11.77
C LEU A 62 18.88 16.54 -10.69
N PHE A 63 18.30 15.41 -11.05
CA PHE A 63 17.54 14.59 -10.11
C PHE A 63 18.38 13.93 -9.03
N GLN A 64 19.64 13.61 -9.32
CA GLN A 64 20.56 13.09 -8.31
C GLN A 64 20.97 14.12 -7.26
N VAL A 65 21.14 15.38 -7.62
CA VAL A 65 21.61 16.42 -6.70
C VAL A 65 20.47 17.17 -5.99
N HIS A 66 19.27 17.11 -6.54
CA HIS A 66 18.13 17.81 -5.94
C HIS A 66 17.57 17.06 -4.72
N LYS A 67 17.41 17.76 -3.60
CA LYS A 67 17.05 17.17 -2.29
C LYS A 67 15.70 16.44 -2.25
N SER A 68 14.79 16.75 -3.15
CA SER A 68 13.44 16.18 -3.14
C SER A 68 13.32 14.90 -3.96
N PHE A 69 14.26 14.63 -4.85
CA PHE A 69 14.19 13.46 -5.73
C PHE A 69 15.07 12.33 -5.23
N LYS A 70 14.69 11.12 -5.58
CA LYS A 70 15.49 9.91 -5.44
C LYS A 70 15.49 9.19 -6.77
N VAL A 71 16.68 8.95 -7.31
CA VAL A 71 16.86 8.11 -8.50
C VAL A 71 17.14 6.69 -8.02
N LEU A 72 16.37 5.73 -8.53
CA LEU A 72 16.49 4.29 -8.25
C LEU A 72 16.59 3.57 -9.59
N ASN A 73 17.78 3.01 -9.89
CA ASN A 73 18.10 2.46 -11.20
C ASN A 73 17.89 3.51 -12.30
N ASN A 74 16.86 3.35 -13.14
CA ASN A 74 16.48 4.32 -14.18
C ASN A 74 15.15 5.00 -13.92
N ASP A 75 14.62 4.91 -12.69
CA ASP A 75 13.36 5.51 -12.27
C ASP A 75 13.60 6.65 -11.29
N ILE A 76 12.73 7.64 -11.32
CA ILE A 76 12.73 8.78 -10.42
C ILE A 76 11.48 8.79 -9.55
N GLY A 77 11.65 9.12 -8.28
CA GLY A 77 10.58 9.30 -7.31
C GLY A 77 10.88 10.38 -6.28
N LEU A 78 9.96 10.66 -5.38
CA LEU A 78 10.15 11.62 -4.31
C LEU A 78 10.75 10.95 -3.07
N ILE A 79 11.77 11.59 -2.49
CA ILE A 79 12.44 11.10 -1.28
C ILE A 79 11.50 11.09 -0.06
N GLU A 80 10.40 11.86 -0.11
CA GLU A 80 9.36 11.89 0.92
C GLU A 80 8.45 10.65 0.89
N TRP A 81 8.47 9.87 -0.19
CA TRP A 81 7.65 8.67 -0.29
C TRP A 81 8.23 7.52 0.50
N ARG A 82 7.41 6.92 1.35
CA ARG A 82 7.81 5.79 2.22
C ARG A 82 8.29 4.57 1.45
N HIS A 83 7.75 4.33 0.26
CA HIS A 83 8.15 3.24 -0.63
C HIS A 83 9.38 3.54 -1.47
N ILE A 84 9.96 4.72 -1.34
CA ILE A 84 11.19 5.13 -2.03
C ILE A 84 12.35 5.25 -1.04
N HIS A 85 12.08 5.83 0.12
CA HIS A 85 13.09 6.03 1.17
C HIS A 85 12.52 5.73 2.56
N PRO A 86 12.40 4.43 2.91
CA PRO A 86 11.85 4.02 4.19
C PRO A 86 12.79 4.41 5.34
N ARG A 87 12.33 5.26 6.26
CA ARG A 87 13.10 5.76 7.41
C ARG A 87 12.72 5.06 8.71
N THR A 88 11.45 4.77 8.90
CA THR A 88 10.91 4.13 10.09
C THR A 88 10.66 2.64 9.88
N LEU A 89 10.47 1.86 10.94
CA LEU A 89 10.10 0.46 10.83
C LEU A 89 8.76 0.29 10.08
N ARG A 90 7.79 1.19 10.33
CA ARG A 90 6.53 1.26 9.60
C ARG A 90 6.75 1.44 8.10
N ASP A 91 7.67 2.33 7.69
CA ASP A 91 7.95 2.58 6.27
C ASP A 91 8.62 1.37 5.62
N LYS A 92 9.50 0.65 6.36
CA LYS A 92 10.14 -0.58 5.87
C LYS A 92 9.13 -1.71 5.65
N ILE A 93 8.19 -1.87 6.58
CA ILE A 93 7.09 -2.83 6.44
C ILE A 93 6.24 -2.47 5.21
N TYR A 94 5.87 -1.19 5.07
CA TYR A 94 5.11 -0.69 3.92
C TYR A 94 5.85 -0.94 2.61
N TYR A 95 7.15 -0.62 2.55
CA TYR A 95 8.02 -0.87 1.39
C TYR A 95 8.01 -2.34 0.98
N VAL A 96 8.26 -3.25 1.92
CA VAL A 96 8.32 -4.70 1.64
C VAL A 96 6.98 -5.22 1.11
N LEU A 97 5.86 -4.85 1.73
CA LEU A 97 4.54 -5.24 1.27
C LEU A 97 4.26 -4.70 -0.15
N ARG A 98 4.59 -3.44 -0.40
CA ARG A 98 4.38 -2.82 -1.71
C ARG A 98 5.24 -3.47 -2.81
N GLN A 99 6.47 -3.85 -2.50
CA GLN A 99 7.36 -4.57 -3.42
C GLN A 99 6.85 -5.99 -3.73
N SER A 100 6.34 -6.70 -2.72
CA SER A 100 5.78 -8.04 -2.91
C SER A 100 4.49 -8.06 -3.73
N LYS A 101 3.77 -6.93 -3.77
CA LYS A 101 2.43 -6.78 -4.41
C LYS A 101 1.41 -7.83 -3.92
N ALA A 102 1.68 -8.46 -2.79
CA ALA A 102 0.87 -9.53 -2.22
C ALA A 102 0.90 -9.48 -0.68
N PRO A 103 -0.16 -9.96 -0.01
CA PRO A 103 -0.15 -10.14 1.43
C PRO A 103 0.97 -11.08 1.88
N MET A 104 1.60 -10.76 3.03
CA MET A 104 2.71 -11.53 3.57
C MET A 104 2.49 -11.89 5.03
N HIS A 105 3.05 -13.04 5.44
CA HIS A 105 3.14 -13.37 6.85
C HIS A 105 4.16 -12.46 7.55
N PHE A 106 3.90 -12.07 8.80
CA PHE A 106 4.77 -11.12 9.52
C PHE A 106 6.22 -11.61 9.68
N VAL A 107 6.44 -12.94 9.68
CA VAL A 107 7.78 -13.53 9.68
C VAL A 107 8.49 -13.28 8.35
N ASP A 108 7.78 -13.43 7.22
CA ASP A 108 8.34 -13.20 5.89
C ASP A 108 8.63 -11.72 5.67
N ILE A 109 7.78 -10.82 6.20
CA ILE A 109 8.05 -9.38 6.24
C ILE A 109 9.35 -9.11 6.99
N SER A 110 9.56 -9.74 8.16
CA SER A 110 10.79 -9.62 8.93
C SER A 110 12.02 -10.05 8.15
N ASN A 111 11.95 -11.22 7.51
CA ASN A 111 13.04 -11.76 6.70
C ASN A 111 13.37 -10.84 5.52
N SER A 112 12.36 -10.33 4.84
CA SER A 112 12.52 -9.41 3.70
C SER A 112 13.14 -8.07 4.11
N ILE A 113 12.76 -7.52 5.28
CA ILE A 113 13.37 -6.30 5.80
C ILE A 113 14.85 -6.55 6.14
N SER A 114 15.16 -7.69 6.75
CA SER A 114 16.54 -8.06 7.09
C SER A 114 17.41 -8.25 5.85
N SER A 115 16.84 -8.83 4.78
CA SER A 115 17.54 -9.05 3.50
C SER A 115 17.76 -7.77 2.70
N ALA A 116 16.89 -6.77 2.87
CA ALA A 116 16.97 -5.49 2.14
C ALA A 116 18.04 -4.53 2.69
N ASP A 117 18.71 -4.88 3.79
CA ASP A 117 19.87 -4.17 4.41
C ASP A 117 19.67 -2.63 4.54
N PHE A 118 18.48 -2.21 4.98
CA PHE A 118 18.16 -0.77 5.08
C PHE A 118 19.11 0.02 5.99
N ASP A 119 19.59 -0.57 7.10
CA ASP A 119 20.40 0.12 8.11
C ASP A 119 21.18 -0.81 9.06
N ARG A 120 21.51 -2.04 8.65
CA ARG A 120 22.30 -3.05 9.40
C ARG A 120 21.82 -3.31 10.84
N LYS A 121 20.61 -2.92 11.18
CA LYS A 121 20.03 -3.16 12.51
C LYS A 121 19.22 -4.45 12.50
N ASN A 122 19.53 -5.35 13.41
CA ASN A 122 18.69 -6.51 13.68
C ASN A 122 17.31 -6.04 14.16
N ILE A 123 16.28 -6.31 13.38
CA ILE A 123 14.92 -5.92 13.71
C ILE A 123 14.27 -7.06 14.49
N ASN A 124 13.75 -6.74 15.68
CA ASN A 124 13.04 -7.68 16.50
C ASN A 124 11.67 -8.01 15.85
N LEU A 125 11.37 -9.30 15.69
CA LEU A 125 10.10 -9.79 15.16
C LEU A 125 8.89 -9.24 15.93
N GLN A 126 9.00 -9.09 17.26
CA GLN A 126 7.94 -8.52 18.09
C GLN A 126 7.70 -7.04 17.76
N ALA A 127 8.75 -6.29 17.41
CA ALA A 127 8.62 -4.89 17.00
C ALA A 127 7.83 -4.77 15.69
N ILE A 128 8.10 -5.66 14.73
CA ILE A 128 7.34 -5.71 13.47
C ILE A 128 5.86 -6.03 13.74
N HIS A 129 5.59 -7.03 14.55
CA HIS A 129 4.21 -7.40 14.89
C HIS A 129 3.46 -6.26 15.58
N ASN A 130 4.13 -5.55 16.51
CA ASN A 130 3.56 -4.39 17.18
C ASN A 130 3.25 -3.24 16.21
N GLU A 131 4.15 -2.94 15.26
CA GLU A 131 3.91 -1.92 14.22
C GLU A 131 2.74 -2.30 13.30
N LEU A 132 2.65 -3.57 12.90
CA LEU A 132 1.56 -4.08 12.06
C LEU A 132 0.18 -3.96 12.73
N ILE A 133 0.11 -4.16 14.05
CA ILE A 133 -1.14 -4.00 14.83
C ILE A 133 -1.47 -2.54 15.08
N ARG A 134 -0.45 -1.72 15.35
CA ARG A 134 -0.62 -0.32 15.78
C ARG A 134 -1.14 0.58 14.66
N HIS A 135 -0.74 0.32 13.41
CA HIS A 135 -0.98 1.23 12.30
C HIS A 135 -2.09 0.73 11.36
N SER A 136 -3.02 1.63 11.04
CA SER A 136 -4.14 1.39 10.12
C SER A 136 -3.74 1.17 8.66
N ASP A 137 -2.47 1.43 8.30
CA ASP A 137 -1.94 1.11 6.97
C ASP A 137 -1.94 -0.40 6.69
N PHE A 138 -1.93 -1.21 7.75
CA PHE A 138 -1.81 -2.66 7.68
C PHE A 138 -3.09 -3.33 8.14
N VAL A 139 -3.55 -4.32 7.40
CA VAL A 139 -4.77 -5.07 7.70
C VAL A 139 -4.44 -6.54 7.87
N LEU A 140 -4.79 -7.10 9.01
CA LEU A 140 -4.71 -8.55 9.26
C LEU A 140 -5.82 -9.26 8.48
N ILE A 141 -5.45 -10.07 7.50
CA ILE A 141 -6.39 -10.77 6.61
C ILE A 141 -6.42 -12.30 6.80
N GLY A 142 -5.47 -12.82 7.54
CA GLY A 142 -5.31 -14.25 7.84
C GLY A 142 -4.51 -14.44 9.13
N ARG A 143 -4.20 -15.69 9.47
CA ARG A 143 -3.42 -16.01 10.65
C ARG A 143 -1.98 -15.52 10.49
N GLY A 144 -1.69 -14.35 11.06
CA GLY A 144 -0.38 -13.68 10.95
C GLY A 144 -0.08 -13.09 9.59
N ILE A 145 -1.06 -13.01 8.68
CA ILE A 145 -0.91 -12.50 7.32
C ILE A 145 -1.48 -11.08 7.25
N TYR A 146 -0.65 -10.17 6.77
CA TYR A 146 -0.97 -8.75 6.66
C TYR A 146 -0.93 -8.28 5.21
N ALA A 147 -1.80 -7.33 4.91
CA ALA A 147 -1.90 -6.64 3.63
C ALA A 147 -1.88 -5.13 3.84
N LEU A 148 -1.64 -4.36 2.79
CA LEU A 148 -1.84 -2.92 2.83
C LEU A 148 -3.34 -2.59 2.79
N SER A 149 -3.77 -1.62 3.60
CA SER A 149 -5.17 -1.15 3.62
C SER A 149 -5.59 -0.55 2.28
N GLU A 150 -4.67 0.09 1.55
CA GLU A 150 -4.88 0.65 0.22
C GLU A 150 -5.24 -0.40 -0.85
N TRP A 151 -4.97 -1.68 -0.60
CA TRP A 151 -5.38 -2.78 -1.48
C TRP A 151 -6.87 -3.15 -1.35
N GLY A 152 -7.64 -2.38 -0.57
CA GLY A 152 -9.08 -2.57 -0.41
C GLY A 152 -9.48 -3.58 0.67
N TYR A 153 -8.52 -4.17 1.38
CA TYR A 153 -8.82 -5.04 2.51
C TYR A 153 -9.36 -4.23 3.69
N LYS A 154 -10.44 -4.72 4.30
CA LYS A 154 -11.04 -4.08 5.48
C LYS A 154 -10.62 -4.80 6.75
N PRO A 155 -10.37 -4.09 7.85
CA PRO A 155 -10.10 -4.72 9.15
C PRO A 155 -11.31 -5.50 9.65
N GLY A 156 -11.08 -6.48 10.52
CA GLY A 156 -12.16 -7.27 11.13
C GLY A 156 -11.90 -8.78 11.09
N THR A 157 -12.83 -9.53 11.65
CA THR A 157 -12.78 -11.00 11.71
C THR A 157 -13.47 -11.62 10.49
N VAL A 158 -13.32 -12.92 10.29
CA VAL A 158 -14.11 -13.68 9.28
C VAL A 158 -15.61 -13.46 9.51
N CYS A 159 -16.02 -13.40 10.76
CA CYS A 159 -17.41 -13.16 11.15
C CYS A 159 -17.93 -11.80 10.64
N THR A 160 -17.18 -10.72 10.88
CA THR A 160 -17.57 -9.38 10.41
C THR A 160 -17.59 -9.26 8.89
N VAL A 161 -16.74 -10.01 8.18
CA VAL A 161 -16.79 -10.07 6.71
C VAL A 161 -18.05 -10.79 6.25
N ILE A 162 -18.40 -11.95 6.85
CA ILE A 162 -19.65 -12.66 6.55
C ILE A 162 -20.87 -11.76 6.81
N GLU A 163 -20.89 -11.05 7.95
CA GLU A 163 -21.94 -10.08 8.26
C GLU A 163 -22.08 -9.01 7.16
N SER A 164 -20.95 -8.45 6.71
CA SER A 164 -20.96 -7.44 5.64
C SER A 164 -21.46 -7.97 4.30
N ILE A 165 -21.23 -9.26 4.01
CA ILE A 165 -21.71 -9.91 2.79
C ILE A 165 -23.22 -10.17 2.86
N LEU A 166 -23.73 -10.53 4.04
CA LEU A 166 -25.14 -10.85 4.25
C LEU A 166 -26.02 -9.65 4.58
N LYS A 167 -25.44 -8.48 4.89
CA LYS A 167 -26.13 -7.31 5.44
C LYS A 167 -27.35 -6.88 4.63
N ASP A 168 -27.22 -6.87 3.30
CA ASP A 168 -28.28 -6.39 2.38
C ASP A 168 -28.93 -7.57 1.63
N LYS A 169 -28.75 -8.79 2.12
CA LYS A 169 -29.29 -10.01 1.54
C LYS A 169 -30.30 -10.65 2.46
N GLU A 170 -31.38 -11.15 1.91
CA GLU A 170 -32.35 -11.93 2.69
C GLU A 170 -31.77 -13.27 3.12
N HIS A 171 -31.09 -13.94 2.19
CA HIS A 171 -30.32 -15.16 2.40
C HIS A 171 -29.30 -15.34 1.25
N MET A 172 -28.28 -16.18 1.47
CA MET A 172 -27.24 -16.46 0.46
C MET A 172 -26.77 -17.91 0.58
N PRO A 173 -26.42 -18.56 -0.55
CA PRO A 173 -25.79 -19.88 -0.56
C PRO A 173 -24.44 -19.88 0.14
N GLU A 174 -24.14 -20.99 0.85
CA GLU A 174 -22.86 -21.20 1.57
C GLU A 174 -21.66 -20.99 0.64
N GLU A 175 -21.74 -21.48 -0.60
CA GLU A 175 -20.66 -21.38 -1.59
C GLU A 175 -20.36 -19.94 -2.01
N GLU A 176 -21.39 -19.12 -2.19
CA GLU A 176 -21.22 -17.71 -2.51
C GLU A 176 -20.65 -16.92 -1.32
N ILE A 177 -21.07 -17.26 -0.10
CA ILE A 177 -20.50 -16.65 1.11
C ILE A 177 -19.02 -17.01 1.24
N ILE A 178 -18.66 -18.28 0.99
CA ILE A 178 -17.27 -18.73 1.02
C ILE A 178 -16.45 -17.96 -0.01
N SER A 179 -16.88 -17.89 -1.26
CA SER A 179 -16.20 -17.15 -2.32
C SER A 179 -16.00 -15.68 -1.95
N GLY A 180 -17.04 -15.01 -1.48
CA GLY A 180 -16.97 -13.61 -1.08
C GLY A 180 -16.07 -13.35 0.14
N VAL A 181 -15.91 -14.32 1.02
CA VAL A 181 -14.95 -14.24 2.14
C VAL A 181 -13.53 -14.47 1.64
N LEU A 182 -13.30 -15.45 0.77
CA LEU A 182 -11.96 -15.78 0.26
C LEU A 182 -11.36 -14.67 -0.60
N GLU A 183 -12.19 -13.89 -1.29
CA GLU A 183 -11.75 -12.66 -1.99
C GLU A 183 -11.21 -11.60 -1.03
N ARG A 184 -11.68 -11.57 0.20
CA ARG A 184 -11.37 -10.53 1.21
C ARG A 184 -10.47 -11.00 2.33
N ARG A 185 -10.26 -12.33 2.46
CA ARG A 185 -9.53 -12.97 3.56
C ARG A 185 -8.75 -14.18 3.09
N GLN A 186 -7.54 -14.31 3.60
CA GLN A 186 -6.72 -15.49 3.35
C GLN A 186 -6.97 -16.54 4.46
N VAL A 187 -8.07 -17.25 4.32
CA VAL A 187 -8.50 -18.29 5.27
C VAL A 187 -8.91 -19.58 4.54
N LYS A 188 -8.96 -20.68 5.25
CA LYS A 188 -9.45 -21.95 4.67
C LYS A 188 -10.98 -21.91 4.59
N PRO A 189 -11.62 -22.47 3.53
CA PRO A 189 -13.08 -22.57 3.40
C PRO A 189 -13.77 -23.11 4.64
N ILE A 190 -13.18 -24.12 5.29
CA ILE A 190 -13.71 -24.70 6.51
C ILE A 190 -13.85 -23.68 7.66
N THR A 191 -12.99 -22.68 7.72
CA THR A 191 -13.07 -21.60 8.72
C THR A 191 -14.34 -20.77 8.53
N VAL A 192 -14.74 -20.51 7.28
CA VAL A 192 -15.99 -19.81 6.97
C VAL A 192 -17.18 -20.63 7.39
N ILE A 193 -17.20 -21.93 7.03
CA ILE A 193 -18.26 -22.88 7.40
C ILE A 193 -18.42 -22.98 8.92
N LEU A 194 -17.31 -23.06 9.65
CA LEU A 194 -17.34 -23.12 11.12
C LEU A 194 -17.90 -21.82 11.74
N ASN A 195 -17.58 -20.66 11.16
CA ASN A 195 -18.17 -19.40 11.60
C ASN A 195 -19.68 -19.37 11.34
N LEU A 196 -20.14 -19.77 10.15
CA LEU A 196 -21.56 -19.83 9.81
C LEU A 196 -22.34 -20.76 10.73
N LYS A 197 -21.73 -21.89 11.15
CA LYS A 197 -22.40 -22.88 12.04
C LYS A 197 -22.38 -22.49 13.50
N ASN A 198 -21.30 -21.88 13.99
CA ASN A 198 -21.05 -21.73 15.42
C ASN A 198 -21.35 -20.32 15.95
N LYS A 199 -21.50 -19.33 15.08
CA LYS A 199 -21.74 -17.96 15.50
C LYS A 199 -23.23 -17.66 15.55
N PRO A 200 -23.76 -17.10 16.68
CA PRO A 200 -25.19 -16.95 16.90
C PRO A 200 -25.88 -15.94 15.98
N GLN A 201 -25.11 -15.06 15.32
CA GLN A 201 -25.64 -14.06 14.38
C GLN A 201 -26.00 -14.64 13.00
N PHE A 202 -25.60 -15.86 12.70
CA PHE A 202 -25.93 -16.54 11.45
C PHE A 202 -26.98 -17.61 11.68
N VAL A 203 -28.00 -17.64 10.82
CA VAL A 203 -29.09 -18.61 10.88
C VAL A 203 -29.14 -19.39 9.57
N ARG A 204 -29.22 -20.70 9.70
CA ARG A 204 -29.46 -21.57 8.55
C ARG A 204 -30.94 -21.56 8.21
N VAL A 205 -31.29 -21.03 7.05
CA VAL A 205 -32.68 -20.89 6.58
C VAL A 205 -33.09 -21.98 5.58
N GLY A 206 -32.12 -22.80 5.10
CA GLY A 206 -32.38 -23.88 4.16
C GLY A 206 -31.16 -24.79 3.98
N ARG A 207 -31.22 -25.72 3.01
CA ARG A 207 -30.08 -26.59 2.68
C ARG A 207 -28.95 -25.74 2.10
N LYS A 208 -27.85 -25.56 2.88
CA LYS A 208 -26.70 -24.70 2.54
C LYS A 208 -27.08 -23.22 2.28
N LEU A 209 -28.14 -22.72 2.89
CA LEU A 209 -28.56 -21.32 2.82
C LEU A 209 -28.46 -20.67 4.20
N TYR A 210 -27.83 -19.50 4.26
CA TYR A 210 -27.64 -18.75 5.49
C TYR A 210 -28.12 -17.31 5.36
N ALA A 211 -28.56 -16.76 6.49
CA ALA A 211 -29.00 -15.37 6.66
C ALA A 211 -28.42 -14.77 7.92
N LEU A 212 -28.42 -13.44 8.01
CA LEU A 212 -28.21 -12.75 9.29
C LEU A 212 -29.44 -12.93 10.16
N LYS A 213 -29.24 -13.20 11.43
CA LYS A 213 -30.32 -13.16 12.42
C LYS A 213 -30.80 -11.72 12.51
N LYS A 214 -32.03 -11.45 12.11
CA LYS A 214 -32.67 -10.13 12.34
C LYS A 214 -32.77 -9.94 13.84
N GLU A 215 -32.16 -8.89 14.39
CA GLU A 215 -32.42 -8.48 15.76
C GLU A 215 -33.95 -8.23 15.87
N ALA A 216 -34.56 -8.92 16.78
CA ALA A 216 -35.96 -8.61 17.11
C ALA A 216 -35.98 -7.16 17.59
N THR A 217 -36.50 -6.26 16.78
CA THR A 217 -36.72 -4.86 17.13
C THR A 217 -37.53 -4.89 18.42
N GLY A 218 -36.89 -4.53 19.55
CA GLY A 218 -37.50 -4.52 20.86
C GLY A 218 -38.78 -3.68 20.79
N ARG A 219 -39.91 -4.33 20.99
CA ARG A 219 -41.16 -3.63 21.32
C ARG A 219 -40.86 -2.83 22.57
N VAL A 220 -40.73 -1.52 22.40
CA VAL A 220 -40.95 -0.59 23.50
C VAL A 220 -42.39 -0.81 23.93
N LYS A 221 -42.57 -1.50 25.03
CA LYS A 221 -43.86 -1.50 25.74
C LYS A 221 -44.07 -0.11 26.31
N ALA A 222 -45.15 0.50 25.89
CA ALA A 222 -45.74 1.69 26.49
C ALA A 222 -46.03 1.48 27.99
#